data_dce2ab36a300769036058b3929d93dae
#
_entry.id   dce2ab36a300769036058b3929d93dae
#
_cell.length_a   1.000
_cell.length_b   1.000
_cell.length_c   1.000
_cell.angle_alpha   90.00
_cell.angle_beta   90.00
_cell.angle_gamma   90.00
#
_symmetry.space_group_name_H-M   'P 1'
#
loop_
_entity.id
_entity.type
_entity.pdbx_description
1 polymer ?
#
loop_
_entity_poly.entity_id
_entity_poly.type
_entity_poly.pdbx_seq_one_letter_code
_entity_poly.pdbx_strand_id
1 'polypeptide(L)'
;MFTHHGTYIIGFSAASKHMTMAPERATMIRFEQVMRERGTDFGTMLARHPWTKPFDYELLDAFIQHQLAEKQDITSFWRPKEHELAAAESVASGAQPPAVRERTADDDQLADSVLEEFIQYVENPTPGHPFEHLNEQLKQALRDYEEHPDDVYTLDEVKAELGLD
;
A
#
# COMPACT_ATOMS: atom_id res chain seq x y z
N MET A 1 2.50 -7.38 -0.20
CA MET A 1 3.53 -6.59 0.51
C MET A 1 4.70 -6.40 -0.43
N PHE A 2 5.20 -5.16 -0.56
CA PHE A 2 6.30 -4.80 -1.45
C PHE A 2 7.49 -4.31 -0.65
N THR A 3 8.68 -4.70 -1.09
CA THR A 3 9.96 -4.34 -0.46
C THR A 3 10.92 -3.80 -1.52
N HIS A 4 11.88 -2.98 -1.08
CA HIS A 4 12.98 -2.50 -1.90
C HIS A 4 14.28 -2.66 -1.12
N HIS A 5 15.28 -3.33 -1.71
CA HIS A 5 16.54 -3.67 -1.04
C HIS A 5 16.38 -4.30 0.35
N GLY A 6 15.36 -5.15 0.52
CA GLY A 6 15.07 -5.84 1.78
C GLY A 6 14.31 -5.01 2.82
N THR A 7 14.03 -3.74 2.56
CA THR A 7 13.24 -2.88 3.44
C THR A 7 11.78 -2.81 2.98
N TYR A 8 10.84 -2.75 3.93
CA TYR A 8 9.42 -2.63 3.67
C TYR A 8 9.07 -1.29 3.01
N ILE A 9 8.27 -1.30 1.97
CA ILE A 9 7.78 -0.10 1.30
C ILE A 9 6.28 0.09 1.53
N ILE A 10 5.45 -0.86 1.11
CA ILE A 10 4.01 -0.76 1.27
C ILE A 10 3.36 -2.15 1.26
N GLY A 11 2.29 -2.30 2.01
CA GLY A 11 1.42 -3.47 1.99
C GLY A 11 0.02 -3.13 1.50
N PHE A 12 -0.64 -4.14 0.93
CA PHE A 12 -2.03 -4.06 0.53
C PHE A 12 -2.79 -5.23 1.13
N SER A 13 -4.05 -4.99 1.47
CA SER A 13 -5.00 -6.07 1.74
C SER A 13 -6.35 -5.74 1.14
N ALA A 14 -7.04 -6.75 0.67
CA ALA A 14 -8.38 -6.65 0.13
C ALA A 14 -9.40 -7.01 1.21
N ALA A 15 -10.46 -6.22 1.30
CA ALA A 15 -11.65 -6.50 2.09
C ALA A 15 -12.89 -6.42 1.20
N SER A 16 -14.03 -6.88 1.67
CA SER A 16 -15.27 -6.92 0.88
C SER A 16 -15.69 -5.57 0.30
N LYS A 17 -15.43 -4.47 0.99
CA LYS A 17 -15.88 -3.12 0.61
C LYS A 17 -14.77 -2.16 0.22
N HIS A 18 -13.52 -2.48 0.52
CA HIS A 18 -12.38 -1.60 0.27
C HIS A 18 -11.07 -2.39 0.14
N MET A 19 -10.07 -1.75 -0.42
CA MET A 19 -8.68 -2.13 -0.32
C MET A 19 -7.99 -1.25 0.72
N THR A 20 -7.02 -1.80 1.45
CA THR A 20 -6.15 -1.01 2.31
C THR A 20 -4.78 -0.84 1.69
N MET A 21 -4.21 0.34 1.90
CA MET A 21 -2.81 0.67 1.63
C MET A 21 -2.15 0.95 2.98
N ALA A 22 -1.09 0.23 3.28
CA ALA A 22 -0.37 0.34 4.54
C ALA A 22 1.09 0.73 4.29
N PRO A 23 1.39 2.01 4.06
CA PRO A 23 2.75 2.50 4.22
C PRO A 23 3.09 2.53 5.71
N GLU A 24 4.36 2.70 6.06
CA GLU A 24 4.73 2.81 7.48
C GLU A 24 4.11 4.06 8.14
N ARG A 25 3.97 4.01 9.48
CA ARG A 25 3.36 5.08 10.27
C ARG A 25 3.98 6.47 10.03
N ALA A 26 5.31 6.55 9.87
CA ALA A 26 5.98 7.82 9.58
C ALA A 26 5.43 8.47 8.30
N THR A 27 5.18 7.69 7.26
CA THR A 27 4.56 8.16 6.02
C THR A 27 3.10 8.58 6.25
N MET A 28 2.32 7.81 7.02
CA MET A 28 0.95 8.18 7.36
C MET A 28 0.89 9.55 8.07
N ILE A 29 1.81 9.80 9.00
CA ILE A 29 1.94 11.10 9.69
C ILE A 29 2.23 12.23 8.70
N ARG A 30 3.20 12.03 7.80
CA ARG A 30 3.59 13.05 6.80
C ARG A 30 2.48 13.38 5.81
N PHE A 31 1.65 12.41 5.46
CA PHE A 31 0.57 12.56 4.49
C PHE A 31 -0.81 12.82 5.11
N GLU A 32 -0.92 12.97 6.42
CA GLU A 32 -2.21 13.15 7.09
C GLU A 32 -3.03 14.30 6.50
N GLN A 33 -2.40 15.45 6.27
CA GLN A 33 -3.07 16.60 5.66
C GLN A 33 -3.52 16.31 4.23
N VAL A 34 -2.65 15.72 3.41
CA VAL A 34 -2.96 15.34 2.02
C VAL A 34 -4.16 14.39 1.97
N MET A 35 -4.18 13.37 2.82
CA MET A 35 -5.28 12.42 2.89
C MET A 35 -6.60 13.08 3.31
N ARG A 36 -6.56 14.03 4.25
CA ARG A 36 -7.73 14.82 4.65
C ARG A 36 -8.27 15.66 3.50
N GLU A 37 -7.40 16.36 2.79
CA GLU A 37 -7.76 17.22 1.65
C GLU A 37 -8.36 16.41 0.49
N ARG A 38 -7.88 15.19 0.27
CA ARG A 38 -8.39 14.27 -0.76
C ARG A 38 -9.63 13.48 -0.31
N GLY A 39 -10.06 13.61 0.95
CA GLY A 39 -11.19 12.85 1.50
C GLY A 39 -10.95 11.34 1.56
N THR A 40 -9.69 10.95 1.73
CA THR A 40 -9.29 9.56 1.93
C THR A 40 -9.72 9.10 3.32
N ASP A 41 -10.32 7.91 3.44
CA ASP A 41 -10.53 7.26 4.72
C ASP A 41 -9.22 6.64 5.21
N PHE A 42 -8.76 7.01 6.40
CA PHE A 42 -7.51 6.49 6.95
C PHE A 42 -7.53 6.38 8.48
N GLY A 43 -6.69 5.51 8.99
CA GLY A 43 -6.38 5.38 10.39
C GLY A 43 -4.90 5.65 10.68
N THR A 44 -4.41 5.16 11.80
CA THR A 44 -3.04 5.40 12.24
C THR A 44 -1.99 4.76 11.32
N MET A 45 -2.30 3.58 10.77
CA MET A 45 -1.33 2.73 10.07
C MET A 45 -1.69 2.46 8.60
N LEU A 46 -2.89 2.81 8.17
CA LEU A 46 -3.38 2.45 6.85
C LEU A 46 -4.38 3.46 6.30
N ALA A 47 -4.43 3.57 4.98
CA ALA A 47 -5.46 4.26 4.22
C ALA A 47 -6.38 3.23 3.55
N ARG A 48 -7.69 3.54 3.47
CA ARG A 48 -8.71 2.67 2.86
C ARG A 48 -9.22 3.30 1.58
N HIS A 49 -9.32 2.48 0.57
CA HIS A 49 -9.88 2.86 -0.69
C HIS A 49 -11.11 2.01 -1.01
N PRO A 50 -12.33 2.57 -1.03
CA PRO A 50 -13.54 1.81 -1.33
C PRO A 50 -13.60 1.39 -2.80
N TRP A 51 -14.01 0.15 -3.07
CA TRP A 51 -14.14 -0.38 -4.44
C TRP A 51 -15.11 0.40 -5.33
N THR A 52 -15.97 1.23 -4.75
CA THR A 52 -16.98 2.03 -5.46
C THR A 52 -16.44 3.35 -6.02
N LYS A 53 -15.18 3.69 -5.77
CA LYS A 53 -14.54 4.92 -6.27
C LYS A 53 -13.39 4.58 -7.21
N PRO A 54 -13.04 5.46 -8.16
CA PRO A 54 -11.78 5.35 -8.91
C PRO A 54 -10.60 5.32 -7.95
N PHE A 55 -9.62 4.46 -8.23
CA PHE A 55 -8.46 4.32 -7.37
C PHE A 55 -7.54 5.56 -7.42
N ASP A 56 -7.06 5.99 -6.27
CA ASP A 56 -6.18 7.15 -6.13
C ASP A 56 -4.71 6.74 -6.35
N TYR A 57 -4.35 6.54 -7.62
CA TYR A 57 -2.99 6.18 -8.01
C TYR A 57 -1.96 7.26 -7.69
N GLU A 58 -2.36 8.53 -7.71
CA GLU A 58 -1.46 9.64 -7.39
C GLU A 58 -1.02 9.59 -5.92
N LEU A 59 -1.97 9.34 -5.02
CA LEU A 59 -1.66 9.16 -3.59
C LEU A 59 -0.81 7.92 -3.36
N LEU A 60 -1.10 6.81 -4.02
CA LEU A 60 -0.30 5.60 -3.95
C LEU A 60 1.14 5.84 -4.41
N ASP A 61 1.32 6.47 -5.57
CA ASP A 61 2.64 6.79 -6.09
C ASP A 61 3.41 7.71 -5.13
N ALA A 62 2.76 8.73 -4.59
CA ALA A 62 3.36 9.63 -3.62
C ALA A 62 3.81 8.90 -2.33
N PHE A 63 3.03 7.94 -1.82
CA PHE A 63 3.46 7.08 -0.71
C PHE A 63 4.72 6.30 -1.05
N ILE A 64 4.74 5.64 -2.22
CA ILE A 64 5.87 4.82 -2.66
C ILE A 64 7.12 5.67 -2.84
N GLN A 65 7.03 6.78 -3.57
CA GLN A 65 8.16 7.68 -3.81
C GLN A 65 8.73 8.24 -2.51
N HIS A 66 7.86 8.65 -1.59
CA HIS A 66 8.29 9.12 -0.28
C HIS A 66 9.00 8.03 0.52
N GLN A 67 8.46 6.80 0.54
CA GLN A 67 9.09 5.68 1.22
C GLN A 67 10.46 5.34 0.60
N LEU A 68 10.57 5.32 -0.72
CA LEU A 68 11.82 5.06 -1.41
C LEU A 68 12.88 6.14 -1.09
N ALA A 69 12.49 7.41 -1.10
CA ALA A 69 13.39 8.52 -0.80
C ALA A 69 13.89 8.49 0.67
N GLU A 70 12.99 8.28 1.61
CA GLU A 70 13.30 8.28 3.03
C GLU A 70 14.05 7.03 3.51
N LYS A 71 14.06 5.97 2.71
CA LYS A 71 14.63 4.67 3.09
C LYS A 71 15.87 4.29 2.29
N GLN A 72 16.47 5.21 1.55
CA GLN A 72 17.65 4.94 0.71
C GLN A 72 18.80 4.31 1.51
N ASP A 73 19.01 4.74 2.75
CA ASP A 73 20.09 4.30 3.62
C ASP A 73 19.63 3.28 4.71
N ILE A 74 18.36 2.84 4.64
CA ILE A 74 17.81 1.88 5.61
C ILE A 74 17.98 0.47 5.09
N THR A 75 18.70 -0.36 5.85
CA THR A 75 18.93 -1.78 5.53
C THR A 75 18.06 -2.73 6.35
N SER A 76 17.43 -2.24 7.43
CA SER A 76 16.48 -3.02 8.22
C SER A 76 15.13 -3.13 7.52
N PHE A 77 14.38 -4.20 7.78
CA PHE A 77 13.04 -4.39 7.20
C PHE A 77 12.09 -3.26 7.58
N TRP A 78 12.02 -2.92 8.85
CA TRP A 78 11.23 -1.79 9.35
C TRP A 78 12.08 -0.56 9.56
N ARG A 79 11.47 0.61 9.39
CA ARG A 79 12.05 1.91 9.73
C ARG A 79 12.32 1.98 11.25
N PRO A 80 13.44 2.55 11.71
CA PRO A 80 13.65 2.85 13.13
C PRO A 80 12.56 3.76 13.71
N LYS A 81 12.18 3.56 14.97
CA LYS A 81 11.09 4.34 15.63
C LYS A 81 11.38 5.84 15.72
N GLU A 82 12.63 6.22 15.74
CA GLU A 82 13.08 7.62 15.76
C GLU A 82 12.56 8.38 14.54
N HIS A 83 12.35 7.73 13.40
CA HIS A 83 11.80 8.32 12.19
C HIS A 83 10.31 8.68 12.33
N GLU A 84 9.56 7.96 13.15
CA GLU A 84 8.16 8.31 13.44
C GLU A 84 8.10 9.60 14.27
N LEU A 85 8.99 9.74 15.25
CA LEU A 85 9.10 10.94 16.06
C LEU A 85 9.53 12.14 15.22
N ALA A 86 10.55 11.96 14.37
CA ALA A 86 11.00 12.98 13.45
C ALA A 86 9.90 13.43 12.46
N ALA A 87 9.08 12.49 11.96
CA ALA A 87 7.94 12.80 11.12
C ALA A 87 6.90 13.66 11.87
N ALA A 88 6.58 13.30 13.12
CA ALA A 88 5.64 14.03 13.94
C ALA A 88 6.16 15.44 14.30
N GLU A 89 7.43 15.57 14.66
CA GLU A 89 8.08 16.86 14.93
C GLU A 89 8.11 17.75 13.68
N SER A 90 8.38 17.18 12.52
CA SER A 90 8.37 17.86 11.23
C SER A 90 6.99 18.48 10.93
N VAL A 91 5.92 17.71 11.11
CA VAL A 91 4.55 18.21 10.95
C VAL A 91 4.22 19.27 11.99
N ALA A 92 4.56 19.06 13.26
CA ALA A 92 4.32 20.02 14.34
C ALA A 92 5.07 21.34 14.14
N SER A 93 6.23 21.32 13.50
CA SER A 93 7.01 22.52 13.13
C SER A 93 6.51 23.21 11.85
N GLY A 94 5.42 22.74 11.25
CA GLY A 94 4.81 23.35 10.06
C GLY A 94 5.49 22.98 8.75
N ALA A 95 6.23 21.87 8.70
CA ALA A 95 6.76 21.37 7.43
C ALA A 95 5.62 21.00 6.48
N GLN A 96 5.76 21.44 5.24
CA GLN A 96 4.77 21.11 4.21
C GLN A 96 4.64 19.60 4.01
N PRO A 97 3.42 19.11 3.71
CA PRO A 97 3.23 17.70 3.36
C PRO A 97 4.00 17.37 2.07
N PRO A 98 4.34 16.11 1.86
CA PRO A 98 4.93 15.68 0.60
C PRO A 98 4.01 15.99 -0.58
N ALA A 99 4.60 16.39 -1.70
CA ALA A 99 3.84 16.68 -2.91
C ALA A 99 3.20 15.39 -3.49
N VAL A 100 1.99 15.52 -3.98
CA VAL A 100 1.33 14.49 -4.80
C VAL A 100 1.40 14.97 -6.25
N ARG A 101 2.11 14.22 -7.08
CA ARG A 101 2.28 14.53 -8.50
C ARG A 101 1.07 14.00 -9.28
N GLU A 102 0.54 14.82 -10.16
CA GLU A 102 -0.45 14.36 -11.13
C GLU A 102 0.15 13.28 -12.06
N ARG A 103 -0.64 12.28 -12.37
CA ARG A 103 -0.25 11.25 -13.35
C ARG A 103 -0.21 11.85 -14.75
N THR A 104 0.72 11.35 -15.52
CA THR A 104 0.88 11.72 -16.94
C THR A 104 0.40 10.58 -17.84
N ALA A 105 0.20 10.87 -19.12
CA ALA A 105 -0.10 9.83 -20.10
C ALA A 105 1.00 8.75 -20.19
N ASP A 106 2.24 9.11 -19.93
CA ASP A 106 3.37 8.15 -19.91
C ASP A 106 3.25 7.18 -18.71
N ASP A 107 2.79 7.68 -17.55
CA ASP A 107 2.55 6.83 -16.38
C ASP A 107 1.42 5.83 -16.64
N ASP A 108 0.37 6.26 -17.32
CA ASP A 108 -0.76 5.40 -17.68
C ASP A 108 -0.33 4.34 -18.71
N GLN A 109 0.43 4.73 -19.73
CA GLN A 109 0.97 3.80 -20.71
C GLN A 109 1.93 2.77 -20.08
N LEU A 110 2.75 3.18 -19.13
CA LEU A 110 3.61 2.26 -18.39
C LEU A 110 2.79 1.27 -17.56
N ALA A 111 1.75 1.74 -16.87
CA ALA A 111 0.87 0.88 -16.09
C ALA A 111 0.14 -0.15 -16.96
N ASP A 112 -0.37 0.27 -18.12
CA ASP A 112 -1.02 -0.62 -19.09
C ASP A 112 -0.04 -1.67 -19.62
N SER A 113 1.20 -1.28 -19.95
CA SER A 113 2.25 -2.20 -20.41
C SER A 113 2.61 -3.25 -19.35
N VAL A 114 2.72 -2.86 -18.09
CA VAL A 114 3.00 -3.79 -16.98
C VAL A 114 1.81 -4.72 -16.74
N LEU A 115 0.59 -4.22 -16.87
CA LEU A 115 -0.63 -5.03 -16.76
C LEU A 115 -0.72 -6.07 -17.88
N GLU A 116 -0.44 -5.67 -19.12
CA GLU A 116 -0.40 -6.59 -20.26
C GLU A 116 0.66 -7.69 -20.06
N GLU A 117 1.86 -7.32 -19.61
CA GLU A 117 2.92 -8.30 -19.30
C GLU A 117 2.48 -9.27 -18.20
N PHE A 118 1.82 -8.77 -17.15
CA PHE A 118 1.29 -9.61 -16.08
C PHE A 118 0.20 -10.58 -16.59
N ILE A 119 -0.74 -10.11 -17.42
CA ILE A 119 -1.79 -10.93 -18.01
C ILE A 119 -1.15 -12.05 -18.87
N GLN A 120 -0.18 -11.71 -19.72
CA GLN A 120 0.53 -12.69 -20.54
C GLN A 120 1.26 -13.74 -19.68
N TYR A 121 1.87 -13.30 -18.57
CA TYR A 121 2.51 -14.23 -17.64
C TYR A 121 1.50 -15.16 -16.95
N VAL A 122 0.34 -14.65 -16.54
CA VAL A 122 -0.72 -15.47 -15.92
C VAL A 122 -1.24 -16.54 -16.90
N GLU A 123 -1.41 -16.18 -18.17
CA GLU A 123 -1.85 -17.12 -19.23
C GLU A 123 -0.77 -18.13 -19.61
N ASN A 124 0.51 -17.74 -19.60
CA ASN A 124 1.64 -18.56 -20.01
C ASN A 124 2.81 -18.43 -19.00
N PRO A 125 2.68 -19.03 -17.82
CA PRO A 125 3.69 -18.90 -16.77
C PRO A 125 5.06 -19.46 -17.20
N THR A 126 6.10 -18.64 -17.02
CA THR A 126 7.49 -19.03 -17.28
C THR A 126 8.30 -19.02 -15.98
N PRO A 127 9.07 -20.09 -15.69
CA PRO A 127 9.89 -20.15 -14.49
C PRO A 127 10.90 -18.98 -14.42
N GLY A 128 11.07 -18.41 -13.24
CA GLY A 128 12.00 -17.31 -13.00
C GLY A 128 11.49 -15.93 -13.43
N HIS A 129 10.25 -15.81 -13.88
CA HIS A 129 9.66 -14.52 -14.21
C HIS A 129 9.44 -13.66 -12.94
N PRO A 130 9.62 -12.32 -13.00
CA PRO A 130 9.41 -11.43 -11.84
C PRO A 130 8.04 -11.56 -11.17
N PHE A 131 7.01 -11.95 -11.90
CA PHE A 131 5.65 -12.15 -11.38
C PHE A 131 5.37 -13.55 -10.82
N GLU A 132 6.34 -14.47 -10.83
CA GLU A 132 6.13 -15.85 -10.39
C GLU A 132 5.60 -15.94 -8.95
N HIS A 133 6.19 -15.18 -8.03
CA HIS A 133 5.77 -15.14 -6.63
C HIS A 133 4.37 -14.52 -6.45
N LEU A 134 4.02 -13.52 -7.26
CA LEU A 134 2.70 -12.86 -7.24
C LEU A 134 1.61 -13.82 -7.71
N ASN A 135 1.89 -14.60 -8.75
CA ASN A 135 0.95 -15.59 -9.28
C ASN A 135 0.64 -16.69 -8.25
N GLU A 136 1.64 -17.18 -7.52
CA GLU A 136 1.41 -18.17 -6.47
C GLU A 136 0.64 -17.58 -5.27
N GLN A 137 0.93 -16.35 -4.87
CA GLN A 137 0.16 -15.65 -3.83
C GLN A 137 -1.30 -15.44 -4.25
N LEU A 138 -1.54 -15.02 -5.49
CA LEU A 138 -2.88 -14.83 -6.02
C LEU A 138 -3.67 -16.14 -6.07
N LYS A 139 -3.05 -17.22 -6.56
CA LYS A 139 -3.66 -18.56 -6.59
C LYS A 139 -4.00 -19.06 -5.18
N GLN A 140 -3.13 -18.79 -4.20
CA GLN A 140 -3.40 -19.16 -2.81
C GLN A 140 -4.58 -18.35 -2.27
N ALA A 141 -4.58 -17.03 -2.45
CA ALA A 141 -5.68 -16.16 -2.01
C ALA A 141 -7.03 -16.53 -2.64
N LEU A 142 -7.02 -16.94 -3.93
CA LEU A 142 -8.22 -17.42 -4.61
C LEU A 142 -8.72 -18.74 -4.02
N ARG A 143 -7.83 -19.71 -3.75
CA ARG A 143 -8.21 -20.97 -3.08
C ARG A 143 -8.79 -20.72 -1.69
N ASP A 144 -8.14 -19.89 -0.90
CA ASP A 144 -8.59 -19.53 0.44
C ASP A 144 -9.99 -18.89 0.40
N TYR A 145 -10.23 -18.00 -0.58
CA TYR A 145 -11.55 -17.40 -0.79
C TYR A 145 -12.61 -18.40 -1.25
N GLU A 146 -12.27 -19.35 -2.14
CA GLU A 146 -13.19 -20.40 -2.61
C GLU A 146 -13.55 -21.38 -1.49
N GLU A 147 -12.60 -21.71 -0.61
CA GLU A 147 -12.81 -22.61 0.53
C GLU A 147 -13.56 -21.95 1.68
N HIS A 148 -13.38 -20.64 1.85
CA HIS A 148 -13.93 -19.86 2.97
C HIS A 148 -14.58 -18.54 2.51
N PRO A 149 -15.63 -18.58 1.67
CA PRO A 149 -16.23 -17.38 1.10
C PRO A 149 -16.88 -16.44 2.14
N ASP A 150 -17.16 -16.96 3.33
CA ASP A 150 -17.79 -16.24 4.46
C ASP A 150 -16.75 -15.74 5.49
N ASP A 151 -15.48 -16.11 5.39
CA ASP A 151 -14.39 -15.66 6.29
C ASP A 151 -13.91 -14.24 5.96
N VAL A 152 -14.87 -13.35 5.73
CA VAL A 152 -14.59 -11.92 5.64
C VAL A 152 -14.75 -11.33 7.05
N TYR A 153 -13.66 -11.30 7.81
CA TYR A 153 -13.66 -10.70 9.13
C TYR A 153 -14.09 -9.24 9.07
N THR A 154 -15.10 -8.89 9.85
CA THR A 154 -15.48 -7.50 10.08
C THR A 154 -14.40 -6.82 10.93
N LEU A 155 -14.33 -5.48 10.87
CA LEU A 155 -13.37 -4.73 11.70
C LEU A 155 -13.55 -5.02 13.19
N ASP A 156 -14.79 -5.26 13.62
CA ASP A 156 -15.13 -5.56 15.02
C ASP A 156 -14.67 -6.96 15.43
N GLU A 157 -14.75 -7.94 14.53
CA GLU A 157 -14.20 -9.29 14.76
C GLU A 157 -12.67 -9.25 14.85
N VAL A 158 -12.00 -8.50 13.96
CA VAL A 158 -10.53 -8.31 14.01
C VAL A 158 -10.10 -7.59 15.29
N LYS A 159 -10.86 -6.60 15.76
CA LYS A 159 -10.59 -5.91 17.02
C LYS A 159 -10.75 -6.85 18.22
N ALA A 160 -11.83 -7.65 18.24
CA ALA A 160 -12.09 -8.62 19.29
C ALA A 160 -10.99 -9.67 19.37
N GLU A 161 -10.50 -10.18 18.23
CA GLU A 161 -9.43 -11.18 18.16
C GLU A 161 -8.07 -10.60 18.58
N LEU A 162 -7.83 -9.33 18.31
CA LEU A 162 -6.60 -8.63 18.70
C LEU A 162 -6.67 -7.99 20.09
N GLY A 163 -7.81 -8.10 20.82
CA GLY A 163 -7.99 -7.49 22.13
C GLY A 163 -7.94 -5.96 22.10
N LEU A 164 -8.39 -5.34 21.03
CA LEU A 164 -8.40 -3.89 20.80
C LEU A 164 -9.82 -3.33 20.93
N ASP A 165 -10.43 -3.44 22.12
CA ASP A 165 -11.70 -2.78 22.46
C ASP A 165 -11.53 -1.27 22.69
#